data_0d7ea0a5cdfa2bc24eaa3b7b54723f65
#
_entry.id   0d7ea0a5cdfa2bc24eaa3b7b54723f65
#
_cell.length_a   1.000
_cell.length_b   1.000
_cell.length_c   1.000
_cell.angle_alpha   90.00
_cell.angle_beta   90.00
_cell.angle_gamma   90.00
#
_symmetry.space_group_name_H-M   'P 1'
#
loop_
_entity.id
_entity.type
_entity.pdbx_description
1 polymer ?
#
loop_
_entity_poly.entity_id
_entity_poly.type
_entity_poly.pdbx_seq_one_letter_code
_entity_poly.pdbx_strand_id
1 'polypeptide(L)'
;MKLVQNEITGSLGTNPSIELKARLEQDRILGRVGGALMAKELALEVSEKGVSGRVGGKNGFDVSLELKAGELSGFVGLETLHLRGVDQVTGRLGNTLGGVDFIANQNADSLRGRLGGIKGQTFELELAGTPGWIGTLVAVIAFYALERHKN
;
A
#
# COMPACT_ATOMS: atom_id res chain seq x y z
N MET A 1 19.98 13.04 20.25
CA MET A 1 20.01 12.07 19.17
C MET A 1 18.76 12.16 18.32
N LYS A 2 18.93 12.07 17.04
CA LYS A 2 17.83 12.17 16.13
C LYS A 2 17.34 10.78 15.70
N LEU A 3 16.08 10.54 15.85
CA LEU A 3 15.50 9.28 15.38
C LEU A 3 15.20 9.40 13.91
N VAL A 4 15.67 8.43 13.15
CA VAL A 4 15.39 8.38 11.72
C VAL A 4 14.10 7.61 11.53
N GLN A 5 13.10 8.26 10.97
CA GLN A 5 11.86 7.61 10.63
C GLN A 5 11.89 7.32 9.14
N ASN A 6 11.54 6.11 8.78
CA ASN A 6 11.50 5.71 7.39
C ASN A 6 10.21 6.22 6.76
N GLU A 7 10.34 7.30 6.02
CA GLU A 7 9.20 7.98 5.43
C GLU A 7 9.02 7.59 3.98
N ILE A 8 7.81 7.17 3.64
CA ILE A 8 7.44 6.81 2.28
C ILE A 8 6.64 7.98 1.72
N THR A 9 7.10 8.54 0.61
CA THR A 9 6.39 9.64 -0.04
C THR A 9 6.29 9.38 -1.53
N GLY A 10 5.22 9.85 -2.13
CA GLY A 10 5.07 9.70 -3.56
C GLY A 10 3.65 9.93 -4.02
N SER A 11 3.31 9.30 -5.13
CA SER A 11 2.03 9.54 -5.76
C SER A 11 1.49 8.29 -6.44
N LEU A 12 0.17 8.27 -6.59
CA LEU A 12 -0.56 7.24 -7.29
C LEU A 12 -1.38 7.92 -8.39
N GLY A 13 -1.26 7.41 -9.62
CA GLY A 13 -1.98 7.97 -10.75
C GLY A 13 -1.29 9.16 -11.34
N THR A 14 -1.80 9.65 -12.46
CA THR A 14 -1.18 10.75 -13.17
C THR A 14 -2.10 11.92 -13.47
N ASN A 15 -3.43 11.70 -13.45
CA ASN A 15 -4.34 12.76 -13.85
C ASN A 15 -5.71 12.60 -13.19
N PRO A 16 -5.89 13.14 -12.02
CA PRO A 16 -4.90 13.77 -11.16
C PRO A 16 -4.06 12.73 -10.42
N SER A 17 -2.89 13.11 -9.99
CA SER A 17 -2.11 12.25 -9.12
C SER A 17 -2.57 12.42 -7.68
N ILE A 18 -2.47 11.35 -6.91
CA ILE A 18 -2.90 11.33 -5.53
C ILE A 18 -1.67 11.17 -4.66
N GLU A 19 -1.54 12.06 -3.70
CA GLU A 19 -0.38 12.06 -2.83
C GLU A 19 -0.44 10.96 -1.79
N LEU A 20 0.67 10.27 -1.62
CA LEU A 20 0.84 9.23 -0.60
C LEU A 20 1.94 9.64 0.34
N LYS A 21 1.67 9.52 1.63
CA LYS A 21 2.67 9.85 2.63
C LYS A 21 2.46 8.92 3.82
N ALA A 22 3.49 8.13 4.12
CA ALA A 22 3.41 7.19 5.23
C ALA A 22 4.79 7.09 5.85
N ARG A 23 4.85 6.53 7.04
CA ARG A 23 6.13 6.28 7.68
C ARG A 23 6.07 4.94 8.40
N LEU A 24 7.19 4.25 8.39
CA LEU A 24 7.35 3.03 9.16
C LEU A 24 8.02 3.44 10.46
N GLU A 25 7.29 3.29 11.54
CA GLU A 25 7.75 3.69 12.86
C GLU A 25 7.67 2.49 13.78
N GLN A 26 8.84 1.92 14.07
CA GLN A 26 8.92 0.63 14.76
C GLN A 26 8.17 -0.41 13.94
N ASP A 27 7.13 -1.00 14.49
CA ASP A 27 6.35 -2.02 13.79
C ASP A 27 5.01 -1.48 13.28
N ARG A 28 4.94 -0.19 13.03
CA ARG A 28 3.68 0.43 12.63
C ARG A 28 3.86 1.24 11.36
N ILE A 29 2.87 1.13 10.49
CA ILE A 29 2.80 1.96 9.29
C ILE A 29 1.73 3.01 9.55
N LEU A 30 2.15 4.26 9.62
CA LEU A 30 1.25 5.37 9.90
C LEU A 30 1.33 6.34 8.74
N GLY A 31 0.22 6.90 8.33
CA GLY A 31 0.27 7.83 7.23
C GLY A 31 -1.08 8.27 6.74
N ARG A 32 -1.05 8.80 5.54
CA ARG A 32 -2.22 9.42 4.95
C ARG A 32 -2.19 9.23 3.44
N VAL A 33 -3.33 8.87 2.88
CA VAL A 33 -3.46 8.75 1.43
C VAL A 33 -4.55 9.71 0.96
N GLY A 34 -4.27 10.40 -0.14
CA GLY A 34 -5.20 11.36 -0.70
C GLY A 34 -4.81 12.80 -0.40
N GLY A 35 -5.55 13.73 -0.96
CA GLY A 35 -5.30 15.14 -0.77
C GLY A 35 -5.90 15.68 0.50
N ALA A 36 -5.81 16.99 0.67
CA ALA A 36 -6.24 17.65 1.90
C ALA A 36 -7.72 17.44 2.25
N LEU A 37 -8.55 17.33 1.24
CA LEU A 37 -10.00 17.22 1.46
C LEU A 37 -10.51 15.79 1.57
N MET A 38 -9.82 14.85 0.95
CA MET A 38 -10.28 13.46 0.86
C MET A 38 -9.32 12.48 1.48
N ALA A 39 -8.40 12.96 2.30
CA ALA A 39 -7.39 12.10 2.86
C ALA A 39 -7.97 11.07 3.82
N LYS A 40 -7.40 9.87 3.76
CA LYS A 40 -7.72 8.80 4.69
C LYS A 40 -6.46 8.42 5.45
N GLU A 41 -6.61 8.24 6.75
CA GLU A 41 -5.47 7.91 7.59
C GLU A 41 -5.22 6.41 7.63
N LEU A 42 -3.95 6.06 7.60
CA LEU A 42 -3.48 4.70 7.68
C LEU A 42 -2.93 4.44 9.08
N ALA A 43 -3.31 3.32 9.67
CA ALA A 43 -2.75 2.90 10.95
C ALA A 43 -2.67 1.37 10.95
N LEU A 44 -1.51 0.84 10.59
CA LEU A 44 -1.30 -0.59 10.45
C LEU A 44 -0.20 -1.06 11.39
N GLU A 45 -0.30 -2.29 11.83
CA GLU A 45 0.75 -2.93 12.61
C GLU A 45 1.38 -4.05 11.80
N VAL A 46 2.71 -4.10 11.80
CA VAL A 46 3.48 -5.11 11.09
C VAL A 46 4.10 -6.04 12.11
N SER A 47 3.96 -7.33 11.91
CA SER A 47 4.58 -8.32 12.78
C SER A 47 5.11 -9.45 11.93
N GLU A 48 5.76 -10.42 12.56
CA GLU A 48 6.22 -11.59 11.83
C GLU A 48 5.07 -12.46 11.35
N LYS A 49 3.86 -12.22 11.83
CA LYS A 49 2.67 -12.94 11.40
C LYS A 49 1.95 -12.27 10.24
N GLY A 50 2.19 -10.99 10.02
CA GLY A 50 1.54 -10.28 8.94
C GLY A 50 1.32 -8.81 9.23
N VAL A 51 0.30 -8.26 8.59
CA VAL A 51 -0.03 -6.85 8.71
C VAL A 51 -1.51 -6.72 9.02
N SER A 52 -1.85 -5.90 9.99
CA SER A 52 -3.24 -5.67 10.33
C SER A 52 -3.45 -4.25 10.81
N GLY A 53 -4.65 -3.75 10.66
CA GLY A 53 -4.97 -2.41 11.13
C GLY A 53 -6.18 -1.84 10.42
N ARG A 54 -6.24 -0.52 10.38
CA ARG A 54 -7.41 0.16 9.88
C ARG A 54 -7.04 1.38 9.07
N VAL A 55 -7.86 1.66 8.06
CA VAL A 55 -7.68 2.81 7.17
C VAL A 55 -8.98 3.59 7.16
N GLY A 56 -8.90 4.91 7.36
CA GLY A 56 -10.04 5.79 7.18
C GLY A 56 -10.94 5.99 8.38
N GLY A 57 -10.56 5.52 9.55
CA GLY A 57 -11.32 5.77 10.75
C GLY A 57 -12.74 5.19 10.72
N LYS A 58 -13.72 5.97 11.12
CA LYS A 58 -15.09 5.50 11.32
C LYS A 58 -15.74 4.92 10.08
N ASN A 59 -15.56 5.55 8.95
CA ASN A 59 -16.12 5.07 7.68
C ASN A 59 -15.08 4.38 6.82
N GLY A 60 -14.07 3.83 7.46
CA GLY A 60 -12.99 3.19 6.76
C GLY A 60 -13.17 1.69 6.64
N PHE A 61 -12.04 1.00 6.58
CA PHE A 61 -12.04 -0.44 6.41
C PHE A 61 -10.86 -1.06 7.15
N ASP A 62 -10.95 -2.35 7.38
CA ASP A 62 -9.89 -3.09 8.06
C ASP A 62 -8.95 -3.73 7.05
N VAL A 63 -7.70 -3.88 7.48
CA VAL A 63 -6.69 -4.62 6.73
C VAL A 63 -6.27 -5.79 7.61
N SER A 64 -6.24 -6.98 7.03
CA SER A 64 -5.85 -8.17 7.77
C SER A 64 -5.13 -9.11 6.82
N LEU A 65 -3.81 -9.17 6.93
CA LEU A 65 -2.97 -9.95 6.04
C LEU A 65 -2.07 -10.87 6.85
N GLU A 66 -1.96 -12.10 6.40
CA GLU A 66 -1.12 -13.09 7.04
C GLU A 66 0.14 -13.31 6.22
N LEU A 67 1.29 -13.35 6.88
CA LEU A 67 2.56 -13.63 6.23
C LEU A 67 2.88 -15.11 6.35
N LYS A 68 3.04 -15.77 5.22
CA LYS A 68 3.29 -17.19 5.18
C LYS A 68 4.19 -17.51 4.00
N ALA A 69 5.35 -18.13 4.27
CA ALA A 69 6.27 -18.54 3.21
C ALA A 69 6.68 -17.38 2.29
N GLY A 70 6.87 -16.19 2.86
CA GLY A 70 7.29 -15.04 2.08
C GLY A 70 6.19 -14.32 1.31
N GLU A 71 4.95 -14.72 1.53
CA GLU A 71 3.81 -14.08 0.86
C GLU A 71 2.84 -13.51 1.88
N LEU A 72 2.29 -12.34 1.56
CA LEU A 72 1.20 -11.76 2.33
C LEU A 72 -0.10 -12.09 1.64
N SER A 73 -1.09 -12.55 2.40
CA SER A 73 -2.40 -12.81 1.85
C SER A 73 -3.48 -12.56 2.88
N GLY A 74 -4.63 -12.13 2.43
CA GLY A 74 -5.74 -11.84 3.31
C GLY A 74 -6.68 -10.84 2.67
N PHE A 75 -7.09 -9.86 3.47
CA PHE A 75 -8.11 -8.92 3.03
C PHE A 75 -7.69 -7.48 3.26
N VAL A 76 -8.01 -6.65 2.27
CA VAL A 76 -8.01 -5.20 2.38
C VAL A 76 -9.47 -4.81 2.19
N GLY A 77 -10.13 -4.39 3.28
CA GLY A 77 -11.55 -4.18 3.23
C GLY A 77 -12.28 -5.45 2.86
N LEU A 78 -13.04 -5.41 1.80
CA LEU A 78 -13.83 -6.55 1.34
C LEU A 78 -13.14 -7.35 0.22
N GLU A 79 -11.97 -6.92 -0.22
CA GLU A 79 -11.29 -7.61 -1.31
C GLU A 79 -10.07 -8.37 -0.81
N THR A 80 -9.80 -9.47 -1.48
CA THR A 80 -8.62 -10.27 -1.15
C THR A 80 -7.37 -9.58 -1.67
N LEU A 81 -6.26 -9.81 -0.98
CA LEU A 81 -4.97 -9.29 -1.40
C LEU A 81 -3.95 -10.41 -1.33
N HIS A 82 -3.12 -10.50 -2.37
CA HIS A 82 -2.00 -11.41 -2.42
C HIS A 82 -0.79 -10.59 -2.85
N LEU A 83 0.30 -10.69 -2.12
CA LEU A 83 1.49 -9.88 -2.40
C LEU A 83 2.74 -10.70 -2.09
N ARG A 84 3.71 -10.70 -2.99
CA ARG A 84 4.97 -11.41 -2.77
C ARG A 84 6.12 -10.70 -3.47
N GLY A 85 7.31 -10.99 -3.00
CA GLY A 85 8.54 -10.48 -3.59
C GLY A 85 9.26 -9.51 -2.68
N VAL A 86 10.47 -9.19 -3.06
CA VAL A 86 11.33 -8.27 -2.30
C VAL A 86 11.70 -7.07 -3.17
N ASP A 87 12.60 -7.26 -4.12
CA ASP A 87 13.00 -6.17 -5.02
C ASP A 87 12.01 -5.97 -6.14
N GLN A 88 11.38 -7.04 -6.56
CA GLN A 88 10.26 -6.97 -7.47
C GLN A 88 9.06 -7.55 -6.73
N VAL A 89 8.04 -6.74 -6.55
CA VAL A 89 6.87 -7.12 -5.79
C VAL A 89 5.70 -7.29 -6.75
N THR A 90 5.03 -8.42 -6.67
CA THR A 90 3.89 -8.68 -7.53
C THR A 90 2.71 -9.15 -6.69
N GLY A 91 1.52 -9.02 -7.22
CA GLY A 91 0.36 -9.50 -6.53
C GLY A 91 -0.94 -9.18 -7.22
N ARG A 92 -2.00 -9.37 -6.48
CA ARG A 92 -3.34 -9.15 -7.01
C ARG A 92 -4.27 -8.68 -5.90
N LEU A 93 -5.06 -7.69 -6.23
CA LEU A 93 -6.13 -7.19 -5.36
C LEU A 93 -7.46 -7.60 -5.97
N GLY A 94 -8.27 -8.34 -5.21
CA GLY A 94 -9.57 -8.77 -5.67
C GLY A 94 -9.57 -10.17 -6.26
N ASN A 95 -10.75 -10.62 -6.63
CA ASN A 95 -10.92 -11.97 -7.15
C ASN A 95 -10.74 -12.01 -8.67
N THR A 96 -11.03 -13.19 -9.24
CA THR A 96 -10.82 -13.44 -10.67
C THR A 96 -11.60 -12.49 -11.59
N LEU A 97 -12.78 -12.10 -11.20
CA LEU A 97 -13.66 -11.30 -12.06
C LEU A 97 -13.39 -9.81 -12.03
N GLY A 98 -13.03 -9.28 -10.89
CA GLY A 98 -12.84 -7.85 -10.76
C GLY A 98 -11.48 -7.46 -10.22
N GLY A 99 -10.57 -8.41 -10.18
CA GLY A 99 -9.28 -8.16 -9.56
C GLY A 99 -8.34 -7.34 -10.41
N VAL A 100 -7.34 -6.80 -9.74
CA VAL A 100 -6.32 -5.95 -10.36
C VAL A 100 -4.96 -6.52 -10.01
N ASP A 101 -4.19 -6.85 -11.02
CA ASP A 101 -2.81 -7.29 -10.82
C ASP A 101 -1.93 -6.08 -10.62
N PHE A 102 -0.89 -6.24 -9.83
CA PHE A 102 0.08 -5.16 -9.66
C PHE A 102 1.50 -5.68 -9.68
N ILE A 103 2.40 -4.80 -10.05
CA ILE A 103 3.83 -5.09 -10.07
C ILE A 103 4.56 -3.82 -9.67
N ALA A 104 5.61 -3.98 -8.88
CA ALA A 104 6.46 -2.86 -8.50
C ALA A 104 7.91 -3.30 -8.51
N ASN A 105 8.78 -2.40 -8.91
CA ASN A 105 10.20 -2.65 -8.93
C ASN A 105 10.92 -1.61 -8.10
N GLN A 106 11.82 -2.06 -7.25
CA GLN A 106 12.61 -1.19 -6.41
C GLN A 106 13.99 -0.98 -7.04
N ASN A 107 14.41 0.27 -7.10
CA ASN A 107 15.74 0.63 -7.56
C ASN A 107 16.30 1.60 -6.53
N ALA A 108 17.24 1.12 -5.71
CA ALA A 108 17.74 1.86 -4.56
C ALA A 108 16.56 2.23 -3.65
N ASP A 109 16.35 3.52 -3.38
CA ASP A 109 15.24 3.94 -2.53
C ASP A 109 13.99 4.36 -3.31
N SER A 110 13.97 4.11 -4.61
CA SER A 110 12.81 4.44 -5.44
C SER A 110 12.02 3.19 -5.75
N LEU A 111 10.71 3.32 -5.72
CA LEU A 111 9.81 2.23 -6.06
C LEU A 111 8.86 2.73 -7.14
N ARG A 112 8.77 1.99 -8.22
CA ARG A 112 7.84 2.29 -9.29
C ARG A 112 6.98 1.09 -9.58
N GLY A 113 5.71 1.31 -9.74
CA GLY A 113 4.81 0.20 -9.97
C GLY A 113 3.58 0.59 -10.75
N ARG A 114 2.76 -0.43 -10.96
CA ARG A 114 1.54 -0.28 -11.72
C ARG A 114 0.47 -1.20 -11.18
N LEU A 115 -0.73 -0.66 -11.10
CA LEU A 115 -1.93 -1.40 -10.72
C LEU A 115 -2.84 -1.48 -11.93
N GLY A 116 -3.17 -2.69 -12.33
CA GLY A 116 -3.98 -2.92 -13.52
C GLY A 116 -3.14 -3.09 -14.76
N GLY A 117 -3.78 -3.25 -15.88
CA GLY A 117 -3.10 -3.43 -17.15
C GLY A 117 -2.78 -2.11 -17.83
N ILE A 118 -2.96 -2.08 -19.13
CA ILE A 118 -2.64 -0.90 -19.94
C ILE A 118 -3.35 0.35 -19.45
N LYS A 119 -4.57 0.21 -18.99
CA LYS A 119 -5.37 1.35 -18.50
C LYS A 119 -5.28 1.49 -16.98
N GLY A 120 -4.31 0.85 -16.38
CA GLY A 120 -4.15 0.91 -14.95
C GLY A 120 -3.50 2.20 -14.49
N GLN A 121 -3.24 2.25 -13.19
CA GLN A 121 -2.60 3.40 -12.57
C GLN A 121 -1.17 3.07 -12.21
N THR A 122 -0.30 4.04 -12.38
CA THR A 122 1.10 3.91 -11.98
C THR A 122 1.30 4.57 -10.64
N PHE A 123 2.33 4.15 -9.93
CA PHE A 123 2.73 4.82 -8.69
C PHE A 123 4.23 4.93 -8.62
N GLU A 124 4.68 5.98 -7.95
CA GLU A 124 6.09 6.21 -7.71
C GLU A 124 6.26 6.64 -6.27
N LEU A 125 7.17 5.99 -5.56
CA LEU A 125 7.40 6.27 -4.16
C LEU A 125 8.89 6.36 -3.87
N GLU A 126 9.24 7.24 -2.93
CA GLU A 126 10.54 7.26 -2.32
C GLU A 126 10.42 6.52 -1.00
N LEU A 127 11.28 5.54 -0.78
CA LEU A 127 11.14 4.62 0.34
C LEU A 127 11.92 5.02 1.60
N ALA A 128 12.98 5.80 1.43
CA ALA A 128 13.81 6.26 2.55
C ALA A 128 14.22 5.09 3.47
N GLY A 129 14.69 4.00 2.86
CA GLY A 129 15.16 2.84 3.61
C GLY A 129 14.07 1.83 3.95
N THR A 130 12.82 2.09 3.62
CA THR A 130 11.72 1.16 3.88
C THR A 130 11.73 0.06 2.81
N PRO A 131 11.41 -1.18 3.19
CA PRO A 131 11.33 -2.24 2.19
C PRO A 131 10.29 -1.97 1.11
N GLY A 132 10.58 -2.38 -0.11
CA GLY A 132 9.70 -2.16 -1.24
C GLY A 132 8.32 -2.78 -1.09
N TRP A 133 8.21 -3.92 -0.43
CA TRP A 133 6.90 -4.54 -0.25
C TRP A 133 5.98 -3.68 0.62
N ILE A 134 6.55 -2.96 1.58
CA ILE A 134 5.74 -2.04 2.40
C ILE A 134 5.24 -0.87 1.55
N GLY A 135 6.12 -0.29 0.73
CA GLY A 135 5.69 0.77 -0.19
C GLY A 135 4.62 0.30 -1.15
N THR A 136 4.79 -0.90 -1.71
CA THR A 136 3.79 -1.47 -2.61
C THR A 136 2.46 -1.66 -1.89
N LEU A 137 2.51 -2.17 -0.65
CA LEU A 137 1.30 -2.35 0.13
C LEU A 137 0.58 -1.03 0.36
N VAL A 138 1.32 0.02 0.70
CA VAL A 138 0.72 1.34 0.88
C VAL A 138 0.03 1.81 -0.40
N ALA A 139 0.67 1.63 -1.55
CA ALA A 139 0.08 2.02 -2.83
C ALA A 139 -1.19 1.23 -3.14
N VAL A 140 -1.18 -0.07 -2.88
CA VAL A 140 -2.35 -0.91 -3.13
C VAL A 140 -3.50 -0.53 -2.21
N ILE A 141 -3.19 -0.28 -0.95
CA ILE A 141 -4.22 0.16 0.01
C ILE A 141 -4.80 1.50 -0.41
N ALA A 142 -3.96 2.42 -0.87
CA ALA A 142 -4.42 3.71 -1.36
C ALA A 142 -5.36 3.54 -2.56
N PHE A 143 -4.99 2.67 -3.48
CA PHE A 143 -5.82 2.38 -4.64
C PHE A 143 -7.19 1.87 -4.19
N TYR A 144 -7.19 0.90 -3.28
CA TYR A 144 -8.45 0.37 -2.77
C TYR A 144 -9.29 1.47 -2.11
N ALA A 145 -8.66 2.28 -1.26
CA ALA A 145 -9.36 3.31 -0.52
C ALA A 145 -10.03 4.34 -1.43
N LEU A 146 -9.39 4.67 -2.53
CA LEU A 146 -9.82 5.76 -3.38
C LEU A 146 -10.67 5.30 -4.57
N GLU A 147 -10.47 4.06 -5.02
CA GLU A 147 -11.14 3.57 -6.21
C GLU A 147 -12.19 2.50 -5.94
N ARG A 148 -12.06 1.76 -4.85
CA ARG A 148 -12.88 0.58 -4.61
C ARG A 148 -13.79 0.70 -3.39
N HIS A 149 -13.32 1.37 -2.36
CA HIS A 149 -14.07 1.44 -1.12
C HIS A 149 -15.22 2.42 -1.23
N LYS A 150 -16.43 1.96 -0.93
CA LYS A 150 -17.62 2.79 -0.91
C LYS A 150 -18.10 2.98 0.51
N ASN A 151 -18.37 4.21 0.84
CA ASN A 151 -18.92 4.53 2.16
C ASN A 151 -20.42 4.35 2.18
#